data_3dad7a405fdb684b7db230507b2a43d4
#
_entry.id   3dad7a405fdb684b7db230507b2a43d4
#
_cell.length_a   1.000
_cell.length_b   1.000
_cell.length_c   1.000
_cell.angle_alpha   90.00
_cell.angle_beta   90.00
_cell.angle_gamma   90.00
#
_symmetry.space_group_name_H-M   'P 1'
#
loop_
_entity.id
_entity.type
_entity.pdbx_description
1 polymer ?
#
loop_
_entity_poly.entity_id
_entity_poly.type
_entity_poly.pdbx_seq_one_letter_code
_entity_poly.pdbx_strand_id
1 'polypeptide(L)'
;MRTVSLSKLRLSEDSVCYDVGAGTGSVSVEMALRAWMGQVYAIEKKEDALALLKENKKKFAVDNLAIIPGVAPEAMTELPAPTHAFIGGSSGNMQDIINLLLEKNPKVRIVINCITLETVTEAMNAI
;
A
#
# COMPACT_ATOMS: atom_id res chain seq x y z
N MET A 1 6.13 6.77 14.02
CA MET A 1 5.25 7.08 12.86
C MET A 1 4.75 5.81 12.19
N ARG A 2 5.64 4.94 11.79
CA ARG A 2 5.29 3.65 11.16
C ARG A 2 4.31 2.81 11.98
N THR A 3 4.59 2.66 13.27
CA THR A 3 3.77 1.87 14.18
C THR A 3 2.34 2.39 14.25
N VAL A 4 2.18 3.71 14.27
CA VAL A 4 0.86 4.33 14.32
C VAL A 4 0.09 4.07 13.04
N SER A 5 0.77 4.22 11.88
CA SER A 5 0.13 3.96 10.58
C SER A 5 -0.32 2.51 10.44
N LEU A 6 0.53 1.57 10.87
CA LEU A 6 0.22 0.14 10.82
C LEU A 6 -0.95 -0.22 11.74
N SER A 7 -1.00 0.40 12.93
CA SER A 7 -2.13 0.19 13.85
C SER A 7 -3.44 0.62 13.22
N LYS A 8 -3.43 1.72 12.47
CA LYS A 8 -4.62 2.23 11.78
C LYS A 8 -5.08 1.33 10.64
N LEU A 9 -4.17 0.57 10.05
CA LEU A 9 -4.52 -0.38 8.99
C LEU A 9 -5.34 -1.56 9.51
N ARG A 10 -5.11 -1.97 10.75
CA ARG A 10 -5.81 -3.10 11.36
C ARG A 10 -5.68 -4.37 10.53
N LEU A 11 -4.43 -4.72 10.21
CA LEU A 11 -4.15 -5.86 9.35
C LEU A 11 -4.50 -7.19 10.00
N SER A 12 -5.00 -8.12 9.18
CA SER A 12 -5.20 -9.52 9.53
C SER A 12 -4.09 -10.36 8.90
N GLU A 13 -3.96 -11.61 9.33
CA GLU A 13 -2.94 -12.52 8.83
C GLU A 13 -3.00 -12.72 7.32
N ASP A 14 -4.20 -12.71 6.76
CA ASP A 14 -4.46 -12.96 5.34
C ASP A 14 -4.79 -11.71 4.53
N SER A 15 -4.47 -10.54 5.04
CA SER A 15 -4.76 -9.27 4.35
C SER A 15 -4.01 -9.18 3.02
N VAL A 16 -4.68 -8.56 2.04
CA VAL A 16 -4.07 -8.21 0.76
C VAL A 16 -3.82 -6.72 0.78
N CYS A 17 -2.56 -6.32 0.77
CA CYS A 17 -2.15 -4.94 1.03
C CYS A 17 -1.46 -4.31 -0.16
N TYR A 18 -1.74 -3.03 -0.38
CA TYR A 18 -0.98 -2.21 -1.32
C TYR A 18 -0.19 -1.18 -0.50
N ASP A 19 1.07 -0.99 -0.86
CA ASP A 19 1.89 0.10 -0.33
C ASP A 19 2.20 1.02 -1.51
N VAL A 20 1.45 2.10 -1.63
CA VAL A 20 1.55 3.02 -2.76
C VAL A 20 2.59 4.09 -2.43
N GLY A 21 3.61 4.18 -3.27
CA GLY A 21 4.76 5.05 -2.99
C GLY A 21 5.60 4.44 -1.89
N ALA A 22 6.00 3.18 -2.07
CA ALA A 22 6.62 2.38 -1.00
C ALA A 22 7.97 2.90 -0.51
N GLY A 23 8.68 3.67 -1.33
CA GLY A 23 10.00 4.17 -0.94
C GLY A 23 10.97 3.02 -0.70
N THR A 24 11.63 3.01 0.45
CA THR A 24 12.59 1.97 0.80
C THR A 24 11.93 0.65 1.22
N GLY A 25 10.61 0.65 1.41
CA GLY A 25 9.88 -0.56 1.75
C GLY A 25 9.77 -0.85 3.24
N SER A 26 10.09 0.11 4.10
CA SER A 26 9.96 -0.08 5.55
C SER A 26 8.55 -0.47 5.95
N VAL A 27 7.54 0.23 5.42
CA VAL A 27 6.13 -0.07 5.71
C VAL A 27 5.72 -1.37 5.03
N SER A 28 6.18 -1.60 3.78
CA SER A 28 5.88 -2.83 3.05
C SER A 28 6.33 -4.07 3.80
N VAL A 29 7.54 -4.06 4.34
CA VAL A 29 8.09 -5.18 5.10
C VAL A 29 7.27 -5.42 6.37
N GLU A 30 6.93 -4.36 7.10
CA GLU A 30 6.12 -4.49 8.31
C GLU A 30 4.73 -5.05 8.01
N MET A 31 4.12 -4.61 6.91
CA MET A 31 2.83 -5.15 6.47
C MET A 31 2.94 -6.63 6.12
N ALA A 32 4.01 -7.01 5.41
CA ALA A 32 4.23 -8.40 5.03
C ALA A 32 4.42 -9.30 6.26
N LEU A 33 5.10 -8.80 7.28
CA LEU A 33 5.28 -9.56 8.53
C LEU A 33 3.95 -9.75 9.27
N ARG A 34 3.08 -8.75 9.25
CA ARG A 34 1.78 -8.84 9.91
C ARG A 34 0.79 -9.68 9.11
N ALA A 35 0.77 -9.53 7.80
CA ALA A 35 -0.11 -10.29 6.90
C ALA A 35 0.64 -11.50 6.34
N TRP A 36 1.19 -12.32 7.22
CA TRP A 36 2.11 -13.40 6.84
C TRP A 36 1.46 -14.51 6.01
N MET A 37 0.14 -14.63 6.05
CA MET A 37 -0.63 -15.53 5.19
C MET A 37 -1.28 -14.80 4.01
N GLY A 38 -1.00 -13.52 3.88
CA GLY A 38 -1.56 -12.68 2.84
C GLY A 38 -0.53 -12.29 1.80
N GLN A 39 -0.72 -11.10 1.23
CA GLN A 39 0.15 -10.61 0.17
C GLN A 39 0.28 -9.10 0.27
N VAL A 40 1.49 -8.58 0.01
CA VAL A 40 1.74 -7.15 -0.06
C VAL A 40 2.28 -6.81 -1.44
N TYR A 41 1.73 -5.75 -2.05
CA TYR A 41 2.20 -5.22 -3.32
C TYR A 41 2.77 -3.83 -3.07
N ALA A 42 4.07 -3.67 -3.25
CA ALA A 42 4.76 -2.40 -3.05
C ALA A 42 4.95 -1.73 -4.41
N ILE A 43 4.28 -0.61 -4.61
CA ILE A 43 4.32 0.13 -5.86
C ILE A 43 5.30 1.30 -5.71
N GLU A 44 6.33 1.33 -6.54
CA GLU A 44 7.36 2.35 -6.49
C GLU A 44 7.91 2.64 -7.88
N LYS A 45 8.13 3.92 -8.21
CA LYS A 45 8.62 4.32 -9.52
C LYS A 45 10.11 4.65 -9.56
N LYS A 46 10.72 5.00 -8.44
CA LYS A 46 12.12 5.43 -8.39
C LYS A 46 13.07 4.23 -8.33
N GLU A 47 14.05 4.20 -9.25
CA GLU A 47 14.98 3.08 -9.34
C GLU A 47 15.83 2.88 -8.08
N ASP A 48 16.31 3.96 -7.47
CA ASP A 48 17.10 3.86 -6.25
C ASP A 48 16.28 3.33 -5.08
N ALA A 49 15.01 3.74 -4.98
CA ALA A 49 14.10 3.22 -3.98
C ALA A 49 13.78 1.74 -4.23
N LEU A 50 13.61 1.35 -5.50
CA LEU A 50 13.37 -0.05 -5.86
C LEU A 50 14.53 -0.94 -5.46
N ALA A 51 15.76 -0.47 -5.62
CA ALA A 51 16.94 -1.22 -5.23
C ALA A 51 16.95 -1.49 -3.73
N LEU A 52 16.65 -0.47 -2.93
CA LEU A 52 16.57 -0.60 -1.48
C LEU A 52 15.41 -1.49 -1.03
N LEU A 53 14.30 -1.39 -1.73
CA LEU A 53 13.12 -2.22 -1.48
C LEU A 53 13.44 -3.70 -1.69
N LYS A 54 14.13 -4.03 -2.77
CA LYS A 54 14.57 -5.41 -3.06
C LYS A 54 15.54 -5.91 -1.98
N GLU A 55 16.45 -5.04 -1.57
CA GLU A 55 17.41 -5.36 -0.53
C GLU A 55 16.73 -5.65 0.81
N ASN A 56 15.75 -4.83 1.18
CA ASN A 56 14.99 -5.00 2.41
C ASN A 56 14.12 -6.27 2.37
N LYS A 57 13.51 -6.56 1.23
CA LYS A 57 12.74 -7.79 1.05
C LYS A 57 13.61 -9.01 1.35
N LYS A 58 14.82 -9.01 0.80
CA LYS A 58 15.76 -10.12 0.99
C LYS A 58 16.24 -10.18 2.44
N LYS A 59 16.60 -9.03 3.00
CA LYS A 59 17.11 -8.93 4.37
C LYS A 59 16.13 -9.47 5.40
N PHE A 60 14.85 -9.17 5.24
CA PHE A 60 13.81 -9.60 6.18
C PHE A 60 13.10 -10.88 5.75
N ALA A 61 13.51 -11.46 4.62
CA ALA A 61 12.99 -12.75 4.13
C ALA A 61 11.46 -12.77 4.02
N VAL A 62 10.86 -11.68 3.50
CA VAL A 62 9.41 -11.59 3.35
C VAL A 62 9.01 -12.02 1.95
N ASP A 63 8.66 -13.30 1.79
CA ASP A 63 8.32 -13.86 0.49
C ASP A 63 6.97 -13.39 -0.05
N ASN A 64 6.10 -12.91 0.84
CA ASN A 64 4.77 -12.42 0.47
C ASN A 64 4.76 -10.94 0.08
N LEU A 65 5.92 -10.37 -0.21
CA LEU A 65 6.05 -9.00 -0.70
C LEU A 65 6.42 -9.02 -2.18
N ALA A 66 5.52 -8.52 -3.02
CA ALA A 66 5.77 -8.37 -4.46
C ALA A 66 6.11 -6.91 -4.74
N ILE A 67 7.20 -6.69 -5.45
CA ILE A 67 7.66 -5.34 -5.81
C ILE A 67 7.15 -5.02 -7.21
N ILE A 68 6.38 -3.94 -7.32
CA ILE A 68 5.72 -3.53 -8.56
C ILE A 68 6.33 -2.21 -9.03
N PRO A 69 7.28 -2.25 -9.97
CA PRO A 69 7.84 -1.01 -10.51
C PRO A 69 6.80 -0.28 -11.36
N GLY A 70 6.68 1.01 -11.17
CA GLY A 70 5.79 1.81 -11.99
C GLY A 70 5.12 2.92 -11.21
N VAL A 71 4.24 3.63 -11.90
CA VAL A 71 3.52 4.79 -11.39
C VAL A 71 2.10 4.38 -11.00
N ALA A 72 1.65 4.79 -9.83
CA ALA A 72 0.26 4.61 -9.43
C ALA A 72 -0.60 5.70 -10.09
N PRO A 73 -1.83 5.40 -10.50
CA PRO A 73 -2.52 4.11 -10.32
C PRO A 73 -2.26 3.08 -11.42
N GLU A 74 -1.59 3.44 -12.50
CA GLU A 74 -1.44 2.57 -13.69
C GLU A 74 -0.83 1.22 -13.34
N ALA A 75 0.20 1.20 -12.49
CA ALA A 75 0.88 -0.03 -12.10
C ALA A 75 0.01 -0.95 -11.23
N MET A 76 -1.12 -0.47 -10.75
CA MET A 76 -2.02 -1.20 -9.86
C MET A 76 -3.17 -1.89 -10.58
N THR A 77 -3.41 -1.58 -11.85
CA THR A 77 -4.63 -2.01 -12.55
C THR A 77 -4.80 -3.52 -12.65
N GLU A 78 -3.70 -4.24 -12.81
CA GLU A 78 -3.72 -5.70 -12.97
C GLU A 78 -3.63 -6.47 -11.66
N LEU A 79 -3.44 -5.78 -10.55
CA LEU A 79 -3.26 -6.44 -9.25
C LEU A 79 -4.61 -6.90 -8.68
N PRO A 80 -4.59 -7.96 -7.83
CA PRO A 80 -5.82 -8.41 -7.15
C PRO A 80 -6.41 -7.31 -6.27
N ALA A 81 -7.70 -7.41 -5.96
CA ALA A 81 -8.37 -6.43 -5.11
C ALA A 81 -7.75 -6.40 -3.71
N PRO A 82 -7.42 -5.22 -3.18
CA PRO A 82 -6.81 -5.12 -1.86
C PRO A 82 -7.86 -5.10 -0.76
N THR A 83 -7.50 -5.62 0.41
CA THR A 83 -8.29 -5.41 1.63
C THR A 83 -7.85 -4.12 2.32
N HIS A 84 -6.58 -3.77 2.17
CA HIS A 84 -5.96 -2.62 2.82
C HIS A 84 -5.02 -1.92 1.85
N ALA A 85 -4.88 -0.61 2.00
CA ALA A 85 -3.94 0.17 1.23
C ALA A 85 -3.32 1.27 2.09
N PHE A 86 -2.01 1.41 2.01
CA PHE A 86 -1.28 2.50 2.64
C PHE A 86 -0.75 3.39 1.53
N ILE A 87 -1.05 4.68 1.58
CA ILE A 87 -0.54 5.63 0.59
C ILE A 87 0.50 6.51 1.27
N GLY A 88 1.77 6.20 1.01
CA GLY A 88 2.90 6.92 1.58
C GLY A 88 3.29 8.12 0.75
N GLY A 89 3.04 8.06 -0.55
CA GLY A 89 3.35 9.16 -1.45
C GLY A 89 2.61 9.05 -2.76
N SER A 90 2.34 10.17 -3.37
CA SER A 90 1.72 10.24 -4.68
C SER A 90 2.27 11.44 -5.44
N SER A 91 2.12 11.45 -6.76
CA SER A 91 2.60 12.52 -7.63
C SER A 91 1.45 13.42 -8.07
N GLY A 92 0.59 13.82 -7.14
CA GLY A 92 -0.55 14.67 -7.45
C GLY A 92 -1.75 13.93 -8.03
N ASN A 93 -1.73 12.60 -7.98
CA ASN A 93 -2.79 11.75 -8.55
C ASN A 93 -3.54 10.97 -7.48
N MET A 94 -3.62 11.53 -6.28
CA MET A 94 -4.27 10.90 -5.13
C MET A 94 -5.71 10.48 -5.42
N GLN A 95 -6.46 11.34 -6.09
CA GLN A 95 -7.87 11.06 -6.40
C GLN A 95 -8.01 9.82 -7.29
N ASP A 96 -7.15 9.70 -8.30
CA ASP A 96 -7.18 8.56 -9.22
C ASP A 96 -6.80 7.27 -8.50
N ILE A 97 -5.84 7.35 -7.58
CA ILE A 97 -5.43 6.19 -6.77
C ILE A 97 -6.60 5.72 -5.91
N ILE A 98 -7.25 6.63 -5.20
CA ILE A 98 -8.38 6.31 -4.34
C ILE A 98 -9.53 5.73 -5.16
N ASN A 99 -9.83 6.31 -6.31
CA ASN A 99 -10.88 5.82 -7.19
C ASN A 99 -10.63 4.37 -7.63
N LEU A 100 -9.40 4.06 -8.00
CA LEU A 100 -9.05 2.69 -8.42
C LEU A 100 -9.17 1.71 -7.26
N LEU A 101 -8.71 2.08 -6.08
CA LEU A 101 -8.80 1.23 -4.90
C LEU A 101 -10.25 0.88 -4.58
N LEU A 102 -11.13 1.86 -4.65
CA LEU A 102 -12.56 1.67 -4.41
C LEU A 102 -13.24 0.84 -5.47
N GLU A 103 -12.82 1.02 -6.71
CA GLU A 103 -13.32 0.24 -7.82
C GLU A 103 -12.99 -1.24 -7.62
N LYS A 104 -11.77 -1.52 -7.14
CA LYS A 104 -11.35 -2.89 -6.86
C LYS A 104 -12.04 -3.48 -5.64
N ASN A 105 -12.23 -2.69 -4.59
CA ASN A 105 -12.88 -3.12 -3.36
C ASN A 105 -13.50 -1.92 -2.65
N PRO A 106 -14.84 -1.77 -2.73
CA PRO A 106 -15.51 -0.64 -2.06
C PRO A 106 -15.34 -0.60 -0.54
N LYS A 107 -14.92 -1.71 0.05
CA LYS A 107 -14.70 -1.82 1.50
C LYS A 107 -13.23 -1.73 1.89
N VAL A 108 -12.37 -1.37 0.95
CA VAL A 108 -10.93 -1.27 1.22
C VAL A 108 -10.66 -0.25 2.33
N ARG A 109 -9.78 -0.61 3.26
CA ARG A 109 -9.35 0.31 4.31
C ARG A 109 -8.12 1.05 3.83
N ILE A 110 -8.20 2.37 3.76
CA ILE A 110 -7.12 3.22 3.23
C ILE A 110 -6.55 4.08 4.34
N VAL A 111 -5.23 4.08 4.46
CA VAL A 111 -4.51 4.96 5.38
C VAL A 111 -3.55 5.82 4.56
N ILE A 112 -3.64 7.12 4.74
CA ILE A 112 -2.78 8.09 4.06
C ILE A 112 -2.01 8.86 5.13
N ASN A 113 -0.70 8.61 5.24
CA ASN A 113 0.15 9.33 6.20
C ASN A 113 -0.52 9.53 7.56
N CYS A 114 -0.96 8.44 8.17
CA CYS A 114 -1.61 8.43 9.50
C CYS A 114 -3.07 8.88 9.52
N ILE A 115 -3.66 9.21 8.37
CA ILE A 115 -5.08 9.54 8.28
C ILE A 115 -5.81 8.33 7.71
N THR A 116 -6.85 7.88 8.41
CA THR A 116 -7.65 6.74 7.96
C THR A 116 -8.88 7.22 7.22
N LEU A 117 -9.10 6.69 6.03
CA LEU A 117 -10.32 6.96 5.25
C LEU A 117 -11.24 5.76 5.39
N GLU A 118 -12.18 5.85 6.32
CA GLU A 118 -13.13 4.77 6.57
C GLU A 118 -14.42 4.97 5.77
N THR A 119 -14.77 6.24 5.53
CA THR A 119 -15.95 6.59 4.76
C THR A 119 -15.50 7.32 3.52
N VAL A 120 -15.31 6.59 2.45
CA VAL A 120 -14.73 7.14 1.25
C VAL A 120 -15.57 8.26 0.64
N THR A 121 -16.89 8.14 0.72
CA THR A 121 -17.79 9.18 0.22
C THR A 121 -17.50 10.53 0.89
N GLU A 122 -17.29 10.52 2.20
CA GLU A 122 -16.95 11.73 2.95
C GLU A 122 -15.58 12.26 2.54
N ALA A 123 -14.60 11.37 2.41
CA ALA A 123 -13.25 11.75 2.03
C ALA A 123 -13.23 12.41 0.65
N MET A 124 -13.96 11.85 -0.30
CA MET A 124 -14.02 12.40 -1.65
C MET A 124 -14.73 13.75 -1.70
N ASN A 125 -15.72 13.96 -0.87
CA ASN A 125 -16.42 15.23 -0.78
C ASN A 125 -15.58 16.31 -0.11
N ALA A 126 -14.67 15.92 0.78
CA ALA A 126 -13.80 16.83 1.49
C ALA A 126 -12.61 17.28 0.64
N ILE A 127 -12.28 16.54 -0.39
CA ILE A 127 -11.18 16.84 -1.29
C ILE A 127 -11.67 17.72 -2.44
#